data_ed06c081fcb201cfd84e375ad2429ea2
#
_entry.id   ed06c081fcb201cfd84e375ad2429ea2
#
_cell.length_a   1.000
_cell.length_b   1.000
_cell.length_c   1.000
_cell.angle_alpha   90.00
_cell.angle_beta   90.00
_cell.angle_gamma   90.00
#
_symmetry.space_group_name_H-M   'P 1'
#
loop_
_entity.id
_entity.type
_entity.pdbx_description
1 polymer ?
#
loop_
_entity_poly.entity_id
_entity_poly.type
_entity_poly.pdbx_seq_one_letter_code
_entity_poly.pdbx_strand_id
1 'polypeptide(L)'
;EHEYLGDYIASSVIGKRALSSVMVVKTEKGSGVHVTTDNISYCTSGMYTNALVTAGLEDAEVKVTGPFKISGTSALVGAMKAYSVMTGKEISEDTMDAATNELVATANLAEAVGDSDKAEQLIAAAKEKVLSQRLTKREDIKKAIESSAKELGIEVPEDEVDKLVTMMQKVSKVDVNVDALKKQAGEIYNKLKDAGIDLSNVDTKGLAQKIGDFFANIFEAIVRFFSGL
;
A
#
# COMPACT_ATOMS: atom_id res chain seq x y z
N GLU A 1 -12.41 -10.82 -12.32
CA GLU A 1 -12.37 -10.56 -10.86
C GLU A 1 -12.14 -11.85 -10.09
N HIS A 2 -12.93 -12.92 -10.29
CA HIS A 2 -12.72 -14.22 -9.64
C HIS A 2 -11.34 -14.82 -9.97
N GLU A 3 -10.82 -14.60 -11.16
CA GLU A 3 -9.51 -15.06 -11.61
C GLU A 3 -8.37 -14.49 -10.74
N TYR A 4 -8.47 -13.22 -10.33
CA TYR A 4 -7.41 -12.52 -9.59
C TYR A 4 -7.66 -12.43 -8.08
N LEU A 5 -8.89 -12.54 -7.64
CA LEU A 5 -9.31 -12.34 -6.25
C LEU A 5 -9.82 -13.63 -5.57
N GLY A 6 -10.18 -14.64 -6.38
CA GLY A 6 -10.84 -15.85 -5.89
C GLY A 6 -10.00 -16.68 -4.90
N ASP A 7 -8.69 -16.59 -4.98
CA ASP A 7 -7.76 -17.26 -4.07
C ASP A 7 -7.63 -16.56 -2.70
N TYR A 8 -8.07 -15.29 -2.61
CA TYR A 8 -7.83 -14.43 -1.45
C TYR A 8 -9.10 -14.01 -0.71
N ILE A 9 -10.21 -13.89 -1.42
CA ILE A 9 -11.48 -13.37 -0.88
C ILE A 9 -12.60 -14.37 -1.16
N ALA A 10 -13.48 -14.57 -0.16
CA ALA A 10 -14.66 -15.37 -0.35
C ALA A 10 -15.54 -14.82 -1.49
N SER A 11 -16.09 -15.72 -2.31
CA SER A 11 -16.95 -15.35 -3.45
C SER A 11 -18.16 -14.50 -3.06
N SER A 12 -18.59 -14.56 -1.79
CA SER A 12 -19.65 -13.69 -1.25
C SER A 12 -19.27 -12.23 -1.16
N VAL A 13 -17.97 -11.92 -0.97
CA VAL A 13 -17.44 -10.54 -0.92
C VAL A 13 -17.17 -10.03 -2.33
N ILE A 14 -16.61 -10.87 -3.21
CA ILE A 14 -16.39 -10.52 -4.62
C ILE A 14 -17.74 -10.24 -5.30
N GLY A 15 -18.76 -11.02 -4.98
CA GLY A 15 -20.07 -10.92 -5.62
C GLY A 15 -20.12 -11.57 -7.01
N LYS A 16 -21.19 -11.31 -7.74
CA LYS A 16 -21.45 -11.94 -9.05
C LYS A 16 -21.32 -10.95 -10.23
N ARG A 17 -21.11 -9.68 -9.96
CA ARG A 17 -21.07 -8.63 -10.98
C ARG A 17 -20.04 -7.58 -10.61
N ALA A 18 -19.20 -7.20 -11.57
CA ALA A 18 -18.30 -6.06 -11.46
C ALA A 18 -19.10 -4.78 -11.74
N LEU A 19 -19.48 -4.05 -10.68
CA LEU A 19 -20.34 -2.86 -10.76
C LEU A 19 -19.58 -1.57 -10.48
N SER A 20 -18.35 -1.65 -10.00
CA SER A 20 -17.52 -0.48 -9.80
C SER A 20 -17.04 0.11 -11.13
N SER A 21 -17.02 1.43 -11.17
CA SER A 21 -16.39 2.17 -12.25
C SER A 21 -15.10 2.78 -11.76
N VAL A 22 -14.09 2.83 -12.62
CA VAL A 22 -12.80 3.42 -12.30
C VAL A 22 -12.38 4.38 -13.43
N MET A 23 -11.85 5.53 -13.04
CA MET A 23 -11.20 6.48 -13.92
C MET A 23 -9.75 6.65 -13.47
N VAL A 24 -8.83 6.54 -14.42
CA VAL A 24 -7.39 6.76 -14.19
C VAL A 24 -6.94 7.91 -15.05
N VAL A 25 -6.33 8.92 -14.42
CA VAL A 25 -5.80 10.11 -15.09
C VAL A 25 -4.32 10.19 -14.78
N LYS A 26 -3.47 10.27 -15.82
CA LYS A 26 -2.05 10.51 -15.64
C LYS A 26 -1.83 11.93 -15.16
N THR A 27 -0.98 12.09 -14.16
CA THR A 27 -0.63 13.38 -13.56
C THR A 27 0.82 13.76 -13.88
N GLU A 28 1.28 14.89 -13.39
CA GLU A 28 2.64 15.35 -13.57
C GLU A 28 3.63 14.42 -12.87
N LYS A 29 4.85 14.32 -13.43
CA LYS A 29 5.91 13.49 -12.87
C LYS A 29 6.20 13.91 -11.43
N GLY A 30 6.20 12.93 -10.53
CA GLY A 30 6.45 13.13 -9.12
C GLY A 30 5.19 13.53 -8.33
N SER A 31 3.97 13.50 -8.89
CA SER A 31 2.74 13.74 -8.12
C SER A 31 2.31 12.55 -7.26
N GLY A 32 2.71 11.32 -7.63
CA GLY A 32 2.34 10.08 -6.93
C GLY A 32 0.96 9.54 -7.32
N VAL A 33 0.50 8.54 -6.57
CA VAL A 33 -0.80 7.91 -6.80
C VAL A 33 -1.79 8.39 -5.77
N HIS A 34 -2.83 9.09 -6.22
CA HIS A 34 -3.93 9.58 -5.38
C HIS A 34 -5.22 8.86 -5.73
N VAL A 35 -5.83 8.23 -4.74
CA VAL A 35 -7.09 7.51 -4.92
C VAL A 35 -8.21 8.17 -4.14
N THR A 36 -9.35 8.35 -4.80
CA THR A 36 -10.61 8.75 -4.17
C THR A 36 -11.68 7.71 -4.41
N THR A 37 -12.51 7.46 -3.41
CA THR A 37 -13.58 6.47 -3.47
C THR A 37 -14.94 7.10 -3.18
N ASP A 38 -15.99 6.66 -3.88
CA ASP A 38 -17.37 7.01 -3.63
C ASP A 38 -18.26 5.78 -3.73
N ASN A 39 -19.13 5.56 -2.73
CA ASN A 39 -19.96 4.38 -2.62
C ASN A 39 -19.19 3.03 -2.57
N ILE A 40 -17.97 3.05 -2.06
CA ILE A 40 -17.16 1.86 -1.82
C ILE A 40 -17.12 1.58 -0.31
N SER A 41 -17.42 0.34 0.10
CA SER A 41 -17.59 -0.03 1.50
C SER A 41 -16.53 -0.98 2.07
N TYR A 42 -15.75 -1.65 1.22
CA TYR A 42 -14.73 -2.61 1.64
C TYR A 42 -13.31 -2.08 1.37
N CYS A 43 -13.03 -1.66 0.14
CA CYS A 43 -11.71 -1.13 -0.21
C CYS A 43 -11.63 0.36 0.12
N THR A 44 -10.65 0.76 0.93
CA THR A 44 -10.38 2.17 1.21
C THR A 44 -9.49 2.80 0.13
N SER A 45 -9.38 4.12 0.15
CA SER A 45 -8.44 4.84 -0.73
C SER A 45 -7.00 4.42 -0.50
N GLY A 46 -6.58 4.20 0.74
CA GLY A 46 -5.22 3.78 1.08
C GLY A 46 -4.91 2.34 0.66
N MET A 47 -5.87 1.42 0.80
CA MET A 47 -5.73 0.05 0.28
C MET A 47 -5.49 0.06 -1.23
N TYR A 48 -6.27 0.85 -1.99
CA TYR A 48 -6.03 0.99 -3.42
C TYR A 48 -4.67 1.62 -3.73
N THR A 49 -4.30 2.70 -3.02
CA THR A 49 -3.01 3.36 -3.23
C THR A 49 -1.85 2.40 -3.03
N ASN A 50 -1.86 1.63 -1.93
CA ASN A 50 -0.85 0.63 -1.63
C ASN A 50 -0.71 -0.41 -2.75
N ALA A 51 -1.82 -1.00 -3.17
CA ALA A 51 -1.84 -2.04 -4.20
C ALA A 51 -1.47 -1.51 -5.59
N LEU A 52 -1.95 -0.30 -5.95
CA LEU A 52 -1.64 0.29 -7.25
C LEU A 52 -0.17 0.70 -7.39
N VAL A 53 0.46 1.16 -6.30
CA VAL A 53 1.92 1.40 -6.29
C VAL A 53 2.68 0.09 -6.48
N THR A 54 2.24 -1.02 -5.86
CA THR A 54 2.80 -2.35 -6.09
C THR A 54 2.60 -2.81 -7.54
N ALA A 55 1.46 -2.45 -8.15
CA ALA A 55 1.21 -2.70 -9.57
C ALA A 55 2.03 -1.83 -10.53
N GLY A 56 2.87 -0.94 -10.01
CA GLY A 56 3.75 -0.08 -10.80
C GLY A 56 3.11 1.22 -11.30
N LEU A 57 2.00 1.64 -10.71
CA LEU A 57 1.47 2.97 -10.96
C LEU A 57 2.38 3.99 -10.25
N GLU A 58 2.65 5.10 -10.94
CA GLU A 58 3.56 6.14 -10.43
C GLU A 58 2.81 7.46 -10.18
N ASP A 59 2.40 8.12 -11.24
CA ASP A 59 1.83 9.46 -11.21
C ASP A 59 0.42 9.43 -11.80
N ALA A 60 -0.59 9.24 -10.94
CA ALA A 60 -1.96 9.07 -11.37
C ALA A 60 -2.98 9.53 -10.32
N GLU A 61 -4.04 10.16 -10.77
CA GLU A 61 -5.29 10.26 -10.03
C GLU A 61 -6.21 9.10 -10.41
N VAL A 62 -6.73 8.40 -9.40
CA VAL A 62 -7.64 7.27 -9.57
C VAL A 62 -8.93 7.56 -8.83
N LYS A 63 -10.05 7.59 -9.55
CA LYS A 63 -11.37 7.73 -8.95
C LYS A 63 -12.14 6.42 -9.09
N VAL A 64 -12.56 5.87 -7.97
CA VAL A 64 -13.36 4.64 -7.89
C VAL A 64 -14.75 4.98 -7.39
N THR A 65 -15.77 4.52 -8.09
CA THR A 65 -17.16 4.76 -7.69
C THR A 65 -18.04 3.54 -7.90
N GLY A 66 -19.06 3.42 -7.07
CA GLY A 66 -20.15 2.47 -7.22
C GLY A 66 -21.50 3.16 -7.41
N PRO A 67 -22.47 2.52 -8.09
CA PRO A 67 -23.82 3.08 -8.23
C PRO A 67 -24.60 3.10 -6.90
N PHE A 68 -24.17 2.34 -5.94
CA PHE A 68 -24.57 2.24 -4.52
C PHE A 68 -23.41 1.63 -3.75
N LYS A 69 -23.53 1.45 -2.43
CA LYS A 69 -22.45 0.84 -1.62
C LYS A 69 -22.14 -0.58 -2.08
N ILE A 70 -20.90 -0.80 -2.56
CA ILE A 70 -20.35 -2.08 -3.05
C ILE A 70 -18.95 -2.30 -2.49
N SER A 71 -18.41 -3.53 -2.61
CA SER A 71 -17.05 -3.84 -2.10
C SER A 71 -15.95 -3.03 -2.79
N GLY A 72 -16.03 -2.88 -4.10
CA GLY A 72 -15.04 -2.15 -4.91
C GLY A 72 -13.86 -3.02 -5.39
N THR A 73 -13.79 -4.30 -5.03
CA THR A 73 -12.66 -5.18 -5.35
C THR A 73 -12.34 -5.26 -6.84
N SER A 74 -13.36 -5.24 -7.72
CA SER A 74 -13.16 -5.23 -9.17
C SER A 74 -12.48 -3.96 -9.72
N ALA A 75 -12.58 -2.85 -8.99
CA ALA A 75 -11.98 -1.60 -9.43
C ALA A 75 -10.44 -1.65 -9.44
N LEU A 76 -9.81 -2.45 -8.57
CA LEU A 76 -8.35 -2.62 -8.60
C LEU A 76 -7.89 -3.17 -9.95
N VAL A 77 -8.50 -4.26 -10.40
CA VAL A 77 -8.19 -4.87 -11.70
C VAL A 77 -8.49 -3.90 -12.84
N GLY A 78 -9.61 -3.18 -12.74
CA GLY A 78 -9.98 -2.14 -13.71
C GLY A 78 -8.96 -1.00 -13.79
N ALA A 79 -8.46 -0.52 -12.63
CA ALA A 79 -7.45 0.54 -12.57
C ALA A 79 -6.12 0.09 -13.17
N MET A 80 -5.65 -1.11 -12.85
CA MET A 80 -4.43 -1.68 -13.41
C MET A 80 -4.53 -1.80 -14.95
N LYS A 81 -5.64 -2.34 -15.46
CA LYS A 81 -5.87 -2.44 -16.90
C LYS A 81 -5.95 -1.08 -17.59
N ALA A 82 -6.66 -0.11 -17.00
CA ALA A 82 -6.74 1.24 -17.53
C ALA A 82 -5.37 1.92 -17.60
N TYR A 83 -4.57 1.78 -16.55
CA TYR A 83 -3.21 2.31 -16.51
C TYR A 83 -2.30 1.66 -17.55
N SER A 84 -2.37 0.33 -17.71
CA SER A 84 -1.61 -0.41 -18.71
C SER A 84 -1.95 0.11 -20.13
N VAL A 85 -3.24 0.27 -20.45
CA VAL A 85 -3.66 0.82 -21.74
C VAL A 85 -3.18 2.26 -21.94
N MET A 86 -3.28 3.10 -20.90
CA MET A 86 -2.92 4.52 -20.96
C MET A 86 -1.41 4.72 -21.17
N THR A 87 -0.59 3.87 -20.56
CA THR A 87 0.87 4.01 -20.58
C THR A 87 1.56 3.14 -21.63
N GLY A 88 0.86 2.14 -22.17
CA GLY A 88 1.44 1.11 -23.02
C GLY A 88 2.35 0.12 -22.28
N LYS A 89 2.40 0.17 -20.92
CA LYS A 89 3.16 -0.75 -20.09
C LYS A 89 2.27 -1.93 -19.71
N GLU A 90 2.70 -3.13 -20.00
CA GLU A 90 2.01 -4.34 -19.56
C GLU A 90 2.32 -4.60 -18.08
N ILE A 91 1.29 -4.90 -17.30
CA ILE A 91 1.42 -5.33 -15.91
C ILE A 91 1.38 -6.86 -15.93
N SER A 92 2.45 -7.50 -15.45
CA SER A 92 2.54 -8.97 -15.45
C SER A 92 1.50 -9.60 -14.51
N GLU A 93 1.17 -10.88 -14.76
CA GLU A 93 0.26 -11.64 -13.89
C GLU A 93 0.79 -11.70 -12.45
N ASP A 94 2.09 -11.92 -12.25
CA ASP A 94 2.73 -11.92 -10.92
C ASP A 94 2.56 -10.58 -10.21
N THR A 95 2.65 -9.47 -10.94
CA THR A 95 2.46 -8.13 -10.39
C THR A 95 1.00 -7.87 -10.04
N MET A 96 0.07 -8.30 -10.89
CA MET A 96 -1.37 -8.22 -10.60
C MET A 96 -1.75 -9.07 -9.38
N ASP A 97 -1.18 -10.28 -9.26
CA ASP A 97 -1.37 -11.17 -8.12
C ASP A 97 -0.82 -10.55 -6.82
N ALA A 98 0.40 -10.02 -6.86
CA ALA A 98 1.00 -9.35 -5.70
C ALA A 98 0.17 -8.15 -5.22
N ALA A 99 -0.25 -7.27 -6.12
CA ALA A 99 -1.08 -6.11 -5.81
C ALA A 99 -2.46 -6.50 -5.26
N THR A 100 -3.07 -7.53 -5.83
CA THR A 100 -4.37 -8.05 -5.39
C THR A 100 -4.26 -8.69 -4.01
N ASN A 101 -3.23 -9.50 -3.78
CA ASN A 101 -2.96 -10.10 -2.47
C ASN A 101 -2.71 -9.02 -1.40
N GLU A 102 -1.98 -7.95 -1.75
CA GLU A 102 -1.75 -6.82 -0.85
C GLU A 102 -3.05 -6.12 -0.45
N LEU A 103 -3.93 -5.84 -1.40
CA LEU A 103 -5.24 -5.24 -1.10
C LEU A 103 -6.00 -6.06 -0.06
N VAL A 104 -6.08 -7.38 -0.28
CA VAL A 104 -6.82 -8.28 0.60
C VAL A 104 -6.14 -8.44 1.95
N ALA A 105 -4.83 -8.60 1.99
CA ALA A 105 -4.07 -8.70 3.23
C ALA A 105 -4.22 -7.42 4.08
N THR A 106 -4.26 -6.25 3.43
CA THR A 106 -4.51 -4.98 4.13
C THR A 106 -5.92 -4.94 4.73
N ALA A 107 -6.93 -5.41 4.00
CA ALA A 107 -8.30 -5.46 4.51
C ALA A 107 -8.45 -6.44 5.69
N ASN A 108 -7.84 -7.62 5.61
CA ASN A 108 -7.85 -8.60 6.71
C ASN A 108 -7.12 -8.04 7.94
N LEU A 109 -5.97 -7.40 7.75
CA LEU A 109 -5.25 -6.73 8.83
C LEU A 109 -6.10 -5.62 9.46
N ALA A 110 -6.80 -4.82 8.65
CA ALA A 110 -7.69 -3.76 9.13
C ALA A 110 -8.81 -4.31 10.02
N GLU A 111 -9.39 -5.45 9.65
CA GLU A 111 -10.37 -6.15 10.47
C GLU A 111 -9.76 -6.67 11.77
N ALA A 112 -8.57 -7.28 11.71
CA ALA A 112 -7.89 -7.86 12.87
C ALA A 112 -7.46 -6.81 13.91
N VAL A 113 -6.98 -5.64 13.46
CA VAL A 113 -6.52 -4.54 14.34
C VAL A 113 -7.63 -3.53 14.64
N GLY A 114 -8.78 -3.61 13.96
CA GLY A 114 -9.94 -2.71 14.14
C GLY A 114 -9.72 -1.29 13.61
N ASP A 115 -8.73 -1.07 12.73
CA ASP A 115 -8.34 0.26 12.25
C ASP A 115 -7.70 0.16 10.85
N SER A 116 -8.41 0.69 9.85
CA SER A 116 -7.94 0.65 8.46
C SER A 116 -6.72 1.52 8.22
N ASP A 117 -6.67 2.69 8.84
CA ASP A 117 -5.54 3.61 8.66
C ASP A 117 -4.25 3.01 9.21
N LYS A 118 -4.32 2.36 10.38
CA LYS A 118 -3.18 1.64 10.96
C LYS A 118 -2.72 0.46 10.10
N ALA A 119 -3.66 -0.31 9.55
CA ALA A 119 -3.34 -1.41 8.66
C ALA A 119 -2.62 -0.91 7.40
N GLU A 120 -3.13 0.13 6.76
CA GLU A 120 -2.53 0.74 5.56
C GLU A 120 -1.11 1.27 5.83
N GLN A 121 -0.93 1.93 6.98
CA GLN A 121 0.37 2.45 7.41
C GLN A 121 1.37 1.32 7.65
N LEU A 122 0.96 0.27 8.34
CA LEU A 122 1.83 -0.88 8.61
C LEU A 122 2.25 -1.57 7.31
N ILE A 123 1.32 -1.78 6.39
CA ILE A 123 1.64 -2.39 5.09
C ILE A 123 2.62 -1.52 4.31
N ALA A 124 2.39 -0.21 4.23
CA ALA A 124 3.29 0.70 3.52
C ALA A 124 4.70 0.73 4.14
N ALA A 125 4.80 0.82 5.47
CA ALA A 125 6.08 0.84 6.19
C ALA A 125 6.84 -0.49 6.07
N ALA A 126 6.16 -1.62 6.22
CA ALA A 126 6.77 -2.93 6.08
C ALA A 126 7.24 -3.18 4.63
N LYS A 127 6.41 -2.82 3.65
CA LYS A 127 6.74 -2.92 2.22
C LYS A 127 7.98 -2.10 1.87
N GLU A 128 8.06 -0.87 2.34
CA GLU A 128 9.24 -0.03 2.12
C GLU A 128 10.50 -0.69 2.69
N LYS A 129 10.48 -1.19 3.93
CA LYS A 129 11.63 -1.90 4.51
C LYS A 129 12.03 -3.14 3.72
N VAL A 130 11.03 -3.95 3.33
CA VAL A 130 11.28 -5.19 2.56
C VAL A 130 11.95 -4.88 1.23
N LEU A 131 11.47 -3.88 0.51
CA LEU A 131 11.97 -3.56 -0.83
C LEU A 131 13.26 -2.75 -0.80
N SER A 132 13.40 -1.77 0.10
CA SER A 132 14.62 -0.97 0.22
C SER A 132 15.83 -1.80 0.67
N GLN A 133 15.61 -2.77 1.54
CA GLN A 133 16.64 -3.69 2.02
C GLN A 133 16.73 -4.97 1.19
N ARG A 134 15.90 -5.13 0.15
CA ARG A 134 15.86 -6.32 -0.73
C ARG A 134 15.70 -7.63 0.05
N LEU A 135 14.82 -7.62 1.06
CA LEU A 135 14.56 -8.78 1.89
C LEU A 135 13.75 -9.82 1.11
N THR A 136 14.23 -11.07 1.11
CA THR A 136 13.55 -12.19 0.43
C THR A 136 13.31 -13.38 1.35
N LYS A 137 14.06 -13.47 2.47
CA LYS A 137 13.92 -14.55 3.42
C LYS A 137 12.75 -14.29 4.36
N ARG A 138 11.98 -15.34 4.64
CA ARG A 138 10.80 -15.28 5.51
C ARG A 138 11.08 -14.64 6.86
N GLU A 139 12.17 -15.03 7.52
CA GLU A 139 12.56 -14.55 8.84
C GLU A 139 12.90 -13.05 8.84
N ASP A 140 13.57 -12.57 7.80
CA ASP A 140 13.96 -11.16 7.68
C ASP A 140 12.73 -10.28 7.36
N ILE A 141 11.82 -10.79 6.51
CA ILE A 141 10.53 -10.14 6.23
C ILE A 141 9.67 -10.09 7.50
N LYS A 142 9.60 -11.19 8.28
CA LYS A 142 8.87 -11.23 9.56
C LYS A 142 9.38 -10.15 10.51
N LYS A 143 10.70 -10.04 10.68
CA LYS A 143 11.31 -8.99 11.50
C LYS A 143 11.01 -7.58 11.01
N ALA A 144 10.98 -7.36 9.70
CA ALA A 144 10.62 -6.07 9.13
C ALA A 144 9.17 -5.69 9.45
N ILE A 145 8.22 -6.64 9.36
CA ILE A 145 6.81 -6.43 9.72
C ILE A 145 6.68 -6.15 11.21
N GLU A 146 7.26 -6.99 12.07
CA GLU A 146 7.20 -6.85 13.54
C GLU A 146 7.85 -5.52 14.00
N SER A 147 8.98 -5.14 13.40
CA SER A 147 9.62 -3.85 13.66
C SER A 147 8.72 -2.69 13.25
N SER A 148 8.09 -2.75 12.08
CA SER A 148 7.17 -1.70 11.61
C SER A 148 5.93 -1.60 12.49
N ALA A 149 5.35 -2.73 12.90
CA ALA A 149 4.22 -2.77 13.82
C ALA A 149 4.57 -2.13 15.18
N LYS A 150 5.73 -2.48 15.73
CA LYS A 150 6.24 -1.90 16.99
C LYS A 150 6.48 -0.40 16.88
N GLU A 151 7.06 0.06 15.78
CA GLU A 151 7.33 1.48 15.52
C GLU A 151 6.04 2.31 15.41
N LEU A 152 4.98 1.72 14.87
CA LEU A 152 3.67 2.34 14.73
C LEU A 152 2.76 2.13 15.96
N GLY A 153 3.21 1.36 16.96
CA GLY A 153 2.38 1.04 18.13
C GLY A 153 1.16 0.18 17.79
N ILE A 154 1.31 -0.73 16.81
CA ILE A 154 0.23 -1.61 16.33
C ILE A 154 0.49 -3.02 16.85
N GLU A 155 -0.48 -3.59 17.56
CA GLU A 155 -0.46 -5.00 17.94
C GLU A 155 -1.07 -5.83 16.82
N VAL A 156 -0.29 -6.74 16.25
CA VAL A 156 -0.71 -7.62 15.15
C VAL A 156 -0.78 -9.05 15.65
N PRO A 157 -1.91 -9.76 15.48
CA PRO A 157 -2.01 -11.19 15.80
C PRO A 157 -0.96 -12.01 15.03
N GLU A 158 -0.43 -13.07 15.64
CA GLU A 158 0.67 -13.85 15.05
C GLU A 158 0.27 -14.52 13.73
N ASP A 159 -0.97 -15.00 13.62
CA ASP A 159 -1.50 -15.57 12.38
C ASP A 159 -1.62 -14.53 11.25
N GLU A 160 -1.90 -13.26 11.58
CA GLU A 160 -1.87 -12.17 10.59
C GLU A 160 -0.42 -11.85 10.17
N VAL A 161 0.54 -11.84 11.09
CA VAL A 161 1.97 -11.66 10.75
C VAL A 161 2.40 -12.69 9.71
N ASP A 162 2.03 -13.96 9.86
CA ASP A 162 2.39 -15.01 8.90
C ASP A 162 1.76 -14.81 7.51
N LYS A 163 0.52 -14.32 7.46
CA LYS A 163 -0.15 -13.93 6.20
C LYS A 163 0.55 -12.75 5.53
N LEU A 164 0.91 -11.73 6.32
CA LEU A 164 1.66 -10.57 5.83
C LEU A 164 3.04 -10.96 5.30
N VAL A 165 3.74 -11.88 5.95
CA VAL A 165 5.03 -12.41 5.45
C VAL A 165 4.85 -13.05 4.08
N THR A 166 3.80 -13.86 3.91
CA THR A 166 3.51 -14.52 2.63
C THR A 166 3.19 -13.51 1.53
N MET A 167 2.40 -12.49 1.84
CA MET A 167 2.08 -11.39 0.94
C MET A 167 3.37 -10.61 0.56
N MET A 168 4.18 -10.20 1.55
CA MET A 168 5.43 -9.47 1.30
C MET A 168 6.46 -10.27 0.49
N GLN A 169 6.48 -11.61 0.60
CA GLN A 169 7.29 -12.45 -0.27
C GLN A 169 6.87 -12.39 -1.74
N LYS A 170 5.58 -12.18 -2.03
CA LYS A 170 5.10 -11.93 -3.40
C LYS A 170 5.52 -10.54 -3.88
N VAL A 171 5.30 -9.53 -3.05
CA VAL A 171 5.69 -8.15 -3.35
C VAL A 171 7.19 -8.02 -3.59
N SER A 172 8.04 -8.76 -2.85
CA SER A 172 9.50 -8.72 -3.02
C SER A 172 10.00 -9.31 -4.34
N LYS A 173 9.16 -10.01 -5.09
CA LYS A 173 9.52 -10.64 -6.38
C LYS A 173 9.12 -9.80 -7.59
N VAL A 174 8.30 -8.78 -7.41
CA VAL A 174 7.84 -7.91 -8.49
C VAL A 174 8.64 -6.61 -8.52
N ASP A 175 8.71 -6.00 -9.69
CA ASP A 175 9.46 -4.74 -9.88
C ASP A 175 8.59 -3.56 -9.45
N VAL A 176 8.77 -3.14 -8.19
CA VAL A 176 8.07 -2.00 -7.61
C VAL A 176 8.94 -0.76 -7.67
N ASN A 177 8.39 0.36 -8.12
CA ASN A 177 9.10 1.64 -8.14
C ASN A 177 9.36 2.13 -6.70
N VAL A 178 10.63 2.08 -6.28
CA VAL A 178 11.07 2.49 -4.92
C VAL A 178 10.82 3.97 -4.66
N ASP A 179 10.89 4.83 -5.69
CA ASP A 179 10.65 6.27 -5.53
C ASP A 179 9.15 6.56 -5.31
N ALA A 180 8.26 5.83 -5.97
CA ALA A 180 6.83 5.90 -5.71
C ALA A 180 6.49 5.45 -4.26
N LEU A 181 7.16 4.41 -3.76
CA LEU A 181 7.03 3.96 -2.37
C LEU A 181 7.47 5.00 -1.35
N LYS A 182 8.63 5.62 -1.56
CA LYS A 182 9.15 6.67 -0.68
C LYS A 182 8.18 7.84 -0.58
N LYS A 183 7.61 8.23 -1.73
CA LYS A 183 6.61 9.29 -1.77
C LYS A 183 5.35 8.91 -0.98
N GLN A 184 4.83 7.72 -1.19
CA GLN A 184 3.68 7.19 -0.45
C GLN A 184 3.95 7.19 1.07
N ALA A 185 5.12 6.76 1.51
CA ALA A 185 5.52 6.80 2.92
C ALA A 185 5.55 8.23 3.47
N GLY A 186 6.02 9.20 2.67
CA GLY A 186 6.01 10.62 3.01
C GLY A 186 4.59 11.20 3.17
N GLU A 187 3.66 10.80 2.31
CA GLU A 187 2.25 11.23 2.40
C GLU A 187 1.55 10.67 3.65
N ILE A 188 1.84 9.42 4.01
CA ILE A 188 1.36 8.78 5.25
C ILE A 188 1.89 9.55 6.46
N TYR A 189 3.18 9.89 6.48
CA TYR A 189 3.77 10.69 7.55
C TYR A 189 3.09 12.06 7.72
N ASN A 190 2.84 12.75 6.61
CA ASN A 190 2.17 14.05 6.65
C ASN A 190 0.73 13.93 7.18
N LYS A 191 -0.02 12.89 6.78
CA LYS A 191 -1.36 12.62 7.32
C LYS A 191 -1.35 12.38 8.83
N LEU A 192 -0.36 11.64 9.34
CA LEU A 192 -0.19 11.40 10.79
C LEU A 192 0.08 12.69 11.54
N LYS A 193 0.94 13.55 10.99
CA LYS A 193 1.26 14.86 11.56
C LYS A 193 0.03 15.79 11.57
N ASP A 194 -0.72 15.81 10.47
CA ASP A 194 -1.93 16.65 10.32
C ASP A 194 -3.08 16.14 11.21
N ALA A 195 -3.13 14.84 11.50
CA ALA A 195 -4.07 14.25 12.46
C ALA A 195 -3.69 14.54 13.93
N GLY A 196 -2.63 15.33 14.18
CA GLY A 196 -2.22 15.73 15.53
C GLY A 196 -1.58 14.58 16.32
N ILE A 197 -1.18 13.51 15.68
CA ILE A 197 -0.37 12.47 16.29
C ILE A 197 1.03 13.06 16.46
N ASP A 198 1.26 13.62 17.64
CA ASP A 198 2.57 14.14 18.05
C ASP A 198 3.53 12.97 18.21
N LEU A 199 4.24 12.66 17.13
CA LEU A 199 5.29 11.64 17.12
C LEU A 199 6.47 12.02 18.04
N SER A 200 6.52 13.25 18.58
CA SER A 200 7.52 13.71 19.54
C SER A 200 7.22 13.28 20.98
N ASN A 201 5.99 12.90 21.29
CA ASN A 201 5.51 12.54 22.64
C ASN A 201 5.28 11.03 22.88
N VAL A 202 5.46 10.19 21.90
CA VAL A 202 5.61 8.76 22.12
C VAL A 202 6.98 8.60 22.79
N ASP A 203 7.08 8.07 24.02
CA ASP A 203 8.33 7.89 24.79
C ASP A 203 9.35 7.08 23.96
N THR A 204 10.13 7.81 23.18
CA THR A 204 10.81 7.31 22.00
C THR A 204 12.22 7.89 21.87
N LYS A 205 12.96 7.93 22.97
CA LYS A 205 14.43 8.16 22.79
C LYS A 205 15.07 7.13 21.84
N GLY A 206 14.35 6.06 21.50
CA GLY A 206 14.74 5.08 20.49
C GLY A 206 13.88 5.10 19.22
N LEU A 207 12.58 5.37 19.31
CA LEU A 207 11.65 5.24 18.20
C LEU A 207 11.56 6.52 17.35
N ALA A 208 11.45 7.69 18.00
CA ALA A 208 11.47 8.97 17.29
C ALA A 208 12.81 9.19 16.58
N GLN A 209 13.91 8.71 17.16
CA GLN A 209 15.21 8.79 16.54
C GLN A 209 15.30 7.85 15.33
N LYS A 210 14.77 6.62 15.43
CA LYS A 210 14.77 5.67 14.32
C LYS A 210 13.76 6.03 13.23
N ILE A 211 12.59 6.55 13.58
CA ILE A 211 11.63 7.13 12.62
C ILE A 211 12.18 8.44 12.06
N GLY A 212 12.77 9.29 12.89
CA GLY A 212 13.46 10.52 12.48
C GLY A 212 14.66 10.23 11.58
N ASP A 213 15.48 9.24 11.90
CA ASP A 213 16.62 8.80 11.07
C ASP A 213 16.15 8.12 9.78
N PHE A 214 15.06 7.35 9.82
CA PHE A 214 14.43 6.76 8.65
C PHE A 214 13.91 7.85 7.70
N PHE A 215 13.17 8.85 8.19
CA PHE A 215 12.67 9.94 7.38
C PHE A 215 13.75 11.01 7.11
N ALA A 216 14.74 11.21 7.98
CA ALA A 216 15.89 12.06 7.69
C ALA A 216 16.77 11.47 6.58
N ASN A 217 16.95 10.16 6.54
CA ASN A 217 17.64 9.48 5.43
C ASN A 217 16.86 9.59 4.12
N ILE A 218 15.51 9.53 4.18
CA ILE A 218 14.64 9.81 3.02
C ILE A 218 14.76 11.30 2.64
N PHE A 219 14.70 12.21 3.60
CA PHE A 219 14.81 13.66 3.36
C PHE A 219 16.19 14.07 2.87
N GLU A 220 17.27 13.51 3.42
CA GLU A 220 18.63 13.73 2.91
C GLU A 220 18.81 13.17 1.48
N ALA A 221 18.21 12.02 1.17
CA ALA A 221 18.23 11.46 -0.18
C ALA A 221 17.49 12.38 -1.18
N ILE A 222 16.35 12.94 -0.75
CA ILE A 222 15.58 13.93 -1.54
C ILE A 222 16.39 15.23 -1.69
N VAL A 223 16.95 15.76 -0.60
CA VAL A 223 17.76 16.99 -0.64
C VAL A 223 19.02 16.80 -1.49
N ARG A 224 19.72 15.67 -1.39
CA ARG A 224 20.88 15.37 -2.25
C ARG A 224 20.49 15.23 -3.72
N PHE A 225 19.31 14.69 -4.02
CA PHE A 225 18.81 14.61 -5.40
C PHE A 225 18.53 16.01 -6.00
N PHE A 226 17.97 16.93 -5.21
CA PHE A 226 17.67 18.29 -5.65
C PHE A 226 18.85 19.27 -5.55
N SER A 227 19.88 18.98 -4.75
CA SER A 227 21.10 19.82 -4.63
C SER A 227 22.24 19.36 -5.51
N GLY A 228 22.08 18.29 -6.28
CA GLY A 228 23.04 17.80 -7.27
C GLY A 228 22.70 18.18 -8.72
N LEU A 229 21.75 19.11 -8.91
CA LEU A 229 21.46 19.75 -10.20
C LEU A 229 22.05 21.14 -10.26
#